data_3ff6afb7c3dbc075299aa3a937cac21a
#
_entry.id   3ff6afb7c3dbc075299aa3a937cac21a
#
_cell.length_a   1.000
_cell.length_b   1.000
_cell.length_c   1.000
_cell.angle_alpha   90.00
_cell.angle_beta   90.00
_cell.angle_gamma   90.00
#
_symmetry.space_group_name_H-M   'P 1'
#
loop_
_entity.id
_entity.type
_entity.pdbx_description
1 polymer ?
#
loop_
_entity_poly.entity_id
_entity_poly.type
_entity_poly.pdbx_seq_one_letter_code
_entity_poly.pdbx_strand_id
1 'polypeptide(L)'
;MGKKILLVDDDKDLLYGIKIWLRANGYHVSFAMDGPTAITLAQAERPDLILLDIGLPGGDGYMTMARLRALMPLVHIPILVITARDAITHEKKALEAGAEGFFQKPFDNRQLLAAIQKALGDKPTLKTPKQESPQKTPIEAKGKKILIIDDDQELLQGLRVRLTACGFDVQLAPDAVLAIQLALKTRPDLILLDIGLPGGDGYLTMTRLQSHLHLAHVPIIIMTAADASIHQDRALKAGADAFFQKPIDNQQLLAAIYSALGETKTRTPVFSLSSDLFQATR
;
A
#
# COMPACT_ATOMS: atom_id res chain seq x y z
N MET A 1 -11.48 -4.43 24.15
CA MET A 1 -10.41 -3.49 23.73
C MET A 1 -9.62 -4.16 22.62
N GLY A 2 -9.27 -3.42 21.54
CA GLY A 2 -8.47 -3.98 20.45
C GLY A 2 -7.06 -4.31 20.91
N LYS A 3 -6.46 -5.38 20.36
CA LYS A 3 -5.08 -5.78 20.63
C LYS A 3 -4.09 -4.72 20.16
N LYS A 4 -3.02 -4.51 20.91
CA LYS A 4 -1.98 -3.50 20.63
C LYS A 4 -0.78 -4.16 19.92
N ILE A 5 -0.35 -3.59 18.82
CA ILE A 5 0.84 -4.03 18.07
C ILE A 5 1.86 -2.90 18.05
N LEU A 6 3.09 -3.19 18.43
CA LEU A 6 4.23 -2.30 18.23
C LEU A 6 4.95 -2.70 16.95
N LEU A 7 5.03 -1.78 16.01
CA LEU A 7 5.73 -1.95 14.74
C LEU A 7 7.08 -1.25 14.80
N VAL A 8 8.17 -1.95 14.47
CA VAL A 8 9.55 -1.44 14.56
C VAL A 8 10.23 -1.61 13.20
N ASP A 9 10.50 -0.49 12.54
CA ASP A 9 11.12 -0.44 11.21
C ASP A 9 11.68 0.97 10.98
N ASP A 10 12.75 1.12 10.23
CA ASP A 10 13.31 2.44 9.90
C ASP A 10 12.68 3.07 8.64
N ASP A 11 11.99 2.26 7.84
CA ASP A 11 11.22 2.74 6.69
C ASP A 11 9.88 3.35 7.12
N LYS A 12 9.83 4.69 7.19
CA LYS A 12 8.62 5.44 7.59
C LYS A 12 7.40 5.12 6.74
N ASP A 13 7.61 4.89 5.46
CA ASP A 13 6.53 4.68 4.50
C ASP A 13 5.92 3.30 4.68
N LEU A 14 6.78 2.30 4.88
CA LEU A 14 6.37 0.95 5.22
C LEU A 14 5.62 0.92 6.56
N LEU A 15 6.15 1.60 7.59
CA LEU A 15 5.49 1.77 8.89
C LEU A 15 4.09 2.33 8.75
N TYR A 16 3.93 3.37 7.93
CA TYR A 16 2.64 4.01 7.73
C TYR A 16 1.65 3.09 7.01
N GLY A 17 2.09 2.40 5.95
CA GLY A 17 1.27 1.45 5.20
C GLY A 17 0.80 0.29 6.07
N ILE A 18 1.72 -0.36 6.79
CA ILE A 18 1.39 -1.48 7.69
C ILE A 18 0.49 -1.01 8.84
N LYS A 19 0.74 0.18 9.40
CA LYS A 19 -0.10 0.77 10.46
C LYS A 19 -1.55 0.94 10.02
N ILE A 20 -1.78 1.51 8.80
CA ILE A 20 -3.14 1.67 8.27
C ILE A 20 -3.79 0.30 8.09
N TRP A 21 -3.06 -0.64 7.47
CA TRP A 21 -3.56 -1.98 7.22
C TRP A 21 -3.90 -2.73 8.52
N LEU A 22 -3.05 -2.69 9.55
CA LEU A 22 -3.32 -3.31 10.84
C LEU A 22 -4.51 -2.66 11.56
N ARG A 23 -4.64 -1.32 11.49
CA ARG A 23 -5.79 -0.60 12.05
C ARG A 23 -7.09 -1.00 11.37
N ALA A 24 -7.09 -1.16 10.06
CA ALA A 24 -8.23 -1.68 9.29
C ALA A 24 -8.63 -3.11 9.71
N ASN A 25 -7.67 -3.88 10.25
CA ASN A 25 -7.92 -5.22 10.82
C ASN A 25 -8.25 -5.19 12.32
N GLY A 26 -8.49 -4.00 12.92
CA GLY A 26 -8.97 -3.87 14.30
C GLY A 26 -7.88 -3.79 15.37
N TYR A 27 -6.61 -3.62 14.99
CA TYR A 27 -5.49 -3.49 15.93
C TYR A 27 -5.20 -2.03 16.28
N HIS A 28 -4.77 -1.80 17.52
CA HIS A 28 -4.13 -0.54 17.88
C HIS A 28 -2.64 -0.62 17.56
N VAL A 29 -2.10 0.38 16.85
CA VAL A 29 -0.71 0.33 16.38
C VAL A 29 0.06 1.54 16.82
N SER A 30 1.15 1.31 17.56
CA SER A 30 2.26 2.23 17.78
C SER A 30 3.46 1.82 16.93
N PHE A 31 4.41 2.73 16.71
CA PHE A 31 5.59 2.44 15.92
C PHE A 31 6.85 3.10 16.47
N ALA A 32 7.99 2.47 16.22
CA ALA A 32 9.33 2.96 16.51
C ALA A 32 10.21 2.81 15.26
N MET A 33 11.18 3.71 15.11
CA MET A 33 12.09 3.71 13.97
C MET A 33 13.48 3.20 14.30
N ASP A 34 13.70 2.87 15.58
CA ASP A 34 14.98 2.38 16.11
C ASP A 34 14.76 1.49 17.34
N GLY A 35 15.79 0.73 17.71
CA GLY A 35 15.75 -0.19 18.83
C GLY A 35 15.51 0.47 20.19
N PRO A 36 16.24 1.54 20.56
CA PRO A 36 16.02 2.26 21.82
C PRO A 36 14.60 2.77 22.00
N THR A 37 14.03 3.40 20.95
CA THR A 37 12.64 3.87 20.97
C THR A 37 11.66 2.69 21.09
N ALA A 38 11.91 1.58 20.37
CA ALA A 38 11.10 0.37 20.46
C ALA A 38 11.03 -0.20 21.87
N ILE A 39 12.18 -0.27 22.57
CA ILE A 39 12.25 -0.76 23.95
C ILE A 39 11.48 0.16 24.89
N THR A 40 11.64 1.47 24.75
CA THR A 40 10.95 2.47 25.58
C THR A 40 9.44 2.38 25.40
N LEU A 41 8.96 2.32 24.15
CA LEU A 41 7.54 2.17 23.85
C LEU A 41 6.97 0.83 24.33
N ALA A 42 7.72 -0.26 24.14
CA ALA A 42 7.28 -1.57 24.61
C ALA A 42 7.09 -1.60 26.14
N GLN A 43 7.97 -0.95 26.90
CA GLN A 43 7.83 -0.83 28.35
C GLN A 43 6.63 0.03 28.78
N ALA A 44 6.41 1.16 28.09
CA ALA A 44 5.36 2.11 28.42
C ALA A 44 3.96 1.59 28.03
N GLU A 45 3.81 1.02 26.83
CA GLU A 45 2.51 0.68 26.25
C GLU A 45 2.13 -0.80 26.44
N ARG A 46 3.12 -1.66 26.71
CA ARG A 46 2.96 -3.12 26.86
C ARG A 46 2.11 -3.69 25.70
N PRO A 47 2.67 -3.72 24.48
CA PRO A 47 1.96 -4.26 23.33
C PRO A 47 1.66 -5.75 23.49
N ASP A 48 0.60 -6.23 22.85
CA ASP A 48 0.27 -7.65 22.80
C ASP A 48 1.15 -8.43 21.81
N LEU A 49 1.78 -7.72 20.83
CA LEU A 49 2.66 -8.30 19.82
C LEU A 49 3.63 -7.22 19.29
N ILE A 50 4.83 -7.65 18.90
CA ILE A 50 5.84 -6.79 18.26
C ILE A 50 6.12 -7.32 16.85
N LEU A 51 6.02 -6.45 15.84
CA LEU A 51 6.56 -6.67 14.50
C LEU A 51 7.90 -5.94 14.43
N LEU A 52 8.99 -6.67 14.16
CA LEU A 52 10.35 -6.15 14.28
C LEU A 52 11.15 -6.34 13.00
N ASP A 53 11.66 -5.27 12.40
CA ASP A 53 12.73 -5.38 11.43
C ASP A 53 14.07 -5.66 12.12
N ILE A 54 14.79 -6.68 11.65
CA ILE A 54 16.15 -6.96 12.10
C ILE A 54 17.20 -6.15 11.34
N GLY A 55 16.81 -5.38 10.31
CA GLY A 55 17.66 -4.53 9.49
C GLY A 55 17.87 -3.10 10.02
N LEU A 56 17.43 -2.79 11.25
CA LEU A 56 17.48 -1.45 11.82
C LEU A 56 18.86 -0.80 11.76
N PRO A 57 18.97 0.52 11.46
CA PRO A 57 20.23 1.24 11.47
C PRO A 57 20.81 1.36 12.88
N GLY A 58 22.16 1.31 12.98
CA GLY A 58 22.93 1.59 14.20
C GLY A 58 22.82 0.56 15.33
N GLY A 59 22.11 -0.49 15.11
CA GLY A 59 21.97 -1.56 16.09
C GLY A 59 21.17 -2.69 15.50
N ASP A 60 21.76 -3.81 15.50
CA ASP A 60 21.19 -5.04 15.11
C ASP A 60 19.79 -5.22 15.72
N GLY A 61 18.75 -5.40 14.93
CA GLY A 61 17.41 -5.75 15.42
C GLY A 61 17.43 -7.02 16.29
N TYR A 62 18.43 -7.89 16.11
CA TYR A 62 18.70 -8.98 17.03
C TYR A 62 19.08 -8.48 18.44
N MET A 63 19.88 -7.41 18.55
CA MET A 63 20.20 -6.79 19.83
C MET A 63 18.93 -6.21 20.49
N THR A 64 18.08 -5.58 19.71
CA THR A 64 16.77 -5.07 20.17
C THR A 64 15.91 -6.21 20.68
N MET A 65 15.81 -7.31 19.94
CA MET A 65 15.06 -8.49 20.35
C MET A 65 15.62 -9.11 21.63
N ALA A 66 16.94 -9.25 21.73
CA ALA A 66 17.59 -9.77 22.96
C ALA A 66 17.29 -8.89 24.18
N ARG A 67 17.33 -7.56 24.02
CA ARG A 67 16.99 -6.62 25.11
C ARG A 67 15.52 -6.70 25.50
N LEU A 68 14.60 -6.80 24.53
CA LEU A 68 13.18 -7.00 24.81
C LEU A 68 12.93 -8.30 25.59
N ARG A 69 13.62 -9.39 25.23
CA ARG A 69 13.54 -10.68 25.92
C ARG A 69 14.16 -10.66 27.33
N ALA A 70 15.14 -9.80 27.58
CA ALA A 70 15.75 -9.67 28.90
C ALA A 70 14.89 -8.89 29.92
N LEU A 71 13.87 -8.19 29.45
CA LEU A 71 13.00 -7.38 30.30
C LEU A 71 11.78 -8.21 30.76
N MET A 72 11.70 -8.54 32.05
CA MET A 72 10.64 -9.38 32.62
C MET A 72 9.22 -9.05 32.19
N PRO A 73 8.78 -7.78 32.10
CA PRO A 73 7.42 -7.49 31.66
C PRO A 73 7.17 -7.76 30.18
N LEU A 74 8.23 -7.96 29.35
CA LEU A 74 8.16 -8.06 27.90
C LEU A 74 8.53 -9.44 27.37
N VAL A 75 9.08 -10.31 28.22
CA VAL A 75 9.61 -11.64 27.82
C VAL A 75 8.57 -12.53 27.11
N HIS A 76 7.30 -12.38 27.48
CA HIS A 76 6.21 -13.19 26.92
C HIS A 76 5.51 -12.56 25.70
N ILE A 77 5.89 -11.34 25.33
CA ILE A 77 5.27 -10.68 24.17
C ILE A 77 5.76 -11.37 22.89
N PRO A 78 4.89 -11.91 22.05
CA PRO A 78 5.30 -12.51 20.79
C PRO A 78 5.98 -11.49 19.87
N ILE A 79 7.10 -11.91 19.25
CA ILE A 79 7.84 -11.11 18.28
C ILE A 79 7.81 -11.83 16.93
N LEU A 80 7.27 -11.17 15.92
CA LEU A 80 7.37 -11.60 14.52
C LEU A 80 8.38 -10.72 13.81
N VAL A 81 9.33 -11.33 13.12
CA VAL A 81 10.34 -10.62 12.33
C VAL A 81 9.80 -10.33 10.95
N ILE A 82 9.92 -9.08 10.50
CA ILE A 82 9.58 -8.63 9.15
C ILE A 82 10.79 -7.86 8.58
N THR A 83 11.50 -8.40 7.60
CA THR A 83 12.78 -7.82 7.17
C THR A 83 13.06 -7.99 5.70
N ALA A 84 13.88 -7.08 5.11
CA ALA A 84 14.41 -7.24 3.76
C ALA A 84 15.57 -8.26 3.68
N ARG A 85 16.12 -8.69 4.82
CA ARG A 85 17.23 -9.68 4.86
C ARG A 85 16.73 -11.05 4.40
N ASP A 86 17.61 -11.78 3.71
CA ASP A 86 17.27 -13.09 3.14
C ASP A 86 16.90 -14.13 4.21
N ALA A 87 15.87 -14.94 3.90
CA ALA A 87 15.37 -15.96 4.81
C ALA A 87 16.38 -17.10 5.03
N ILE A 88 17.17 -17.47 4.01
CA ILE A 88 18.08 -18.61 4.09
C ILE A 88 19.08 -18.42 5.24
N THR A 89 19.61 -17.20 5.38
CA THR A 89 20.62 -16.86 6.39
C THR A 89 20.00 -16.46 7.73
N HIS A 90 18.84 -15.80 7.71
CA HIS A 90 18.34 -15.09 8.87
C HIS A 90 17.16 -15.73 9.58
N GLU A 91 16.35 -16.55 8.91
CA GLU A 91 15.15 -17.15 9.52
C GLU A 91 15.50 -18.03 10.72
N LYS A 92 16.41 -18.99 10.54
CA LYS A 92 16.85 -19.90 11.61
C LYS A 92 17.39 -19.12 12.81
N LYS A 93 18.26 -18.13 12.53
CA LYS A 93 18.86 -17.26 13.57
C LYS A 93 17.79 -16.45 14.32
N ALA A 94 16.78 -15.94 13.62
CA ALA A 94 15.68 -15.18 14.24
C ALA A 94 14.83 -16.07 15.17
N LEU A 95 14.49 -17.27 14.72
CA LEU A 95 13.74 -18.23 15.53
C LEU A 95 14.52 -18.68 16.77
N GLU A 96 15.83 -18.98 16.64
CA GLU A 96 16.72 -19.30 17.74
C GLU A 96 16.87 -18.14 18.74
N ALA A 97 16.81 -16.89 18.27
CA ALA A 97 16.80 -15.69 19.12
C ALA A 97 15.44 -15.39 19.76
N GLY A 98 14.42 -16.22 19.52
CA GLY A 98 13.12 -16.15 20.17
C GLY A 98 12.03 -15.43 19.36
N ALA A 99 12.19 -15.28 18.04
CA ALA A 99 11.08 -14.88 17.18
C ALA A 99 10.07 -16.03 17.04
N GLU A 100 8.78 -15.71 16.96
CA GLU A 100 7.72 -16.69 16.72
C GLU A 100 7.40 -16.89 15.22
N GLY A 101 7.96 -16.04 14.37
CA GLY A 101 7.85 -16.14 12.92
C GLY A 101 8.78 -15.18 12.22
N PHE A 102 9.05 -15.47 10.95
CA PHE A 102 9.93 -14.69 10.08
C PHE A 102 9.25 -14.44 8.74
N PHE A 103 9.25 -13.18 8.29
CA PHE A 103 8.67 -12.73 7.04
C PHE A 103 9.67 -11.89 6.27
N GLN A 104 10.09 -12.39 5.12
CA GLN A 104 10.96 -11.63 4.22
C GLN A 104 10.11 -10.64 3.40
N LYS A 105 10.54 -9.38 3.36
CA LYS A 105 9.94 -8.35 2.50
C LYS A 105 10.31 -8.61 1.03
N PRO A 106 9.37 -8.54 0.07
CA PRO A 106 7.91 -8.35 0.24
C PRO A 106 7.21 -9.63 0.73
N PHE A 107 6.29 -9.53 1.67
CA PHE A 107 5.55 -10.65 2.25
C PHE A 107 4.05 -10.63 1.88
N ASP A 108 3.40 -11.78 1.95
CA ASP A 108 1.94 -11.88 1.81
C ASP A 108 1.27 -11.40 3.11
N ASN A 109 0.48 -10.36 3.02
CA ASN A 109 -0.25 -9.80 4.16
C ASN A 109 -1.23 -10.79 4.80
N ARG A 110 -1.77 -11.74 4.04
CA ARG A 110 -2.65 -12.79 4.58
C ARG A 110 -1.88 -13.73 5.49
N GLN A 111 -0.66 -14.11 5.07
CA GLN A 111 0.23 -14.94 5.86
C GLN A 111 0.67 -14.22 7.12
N LEU A 112 1.04 -12.94 7.02
CA LEU A 112 1.38 -12.12 8.18
C LEU A 112 0.21 -11.97 9.14
N LEU A 113 -1.01 -11.68 8.64
CA LEU A 113 -2.21 -11.58 9.48
C LEU A 113 -2.53 -12.88 10.20
N ALA A 114 -2.44 -14.02 9.50
CA ALA A 114 -2.64 -15.33 10.10
C ALA A 114 -1.62 -15.63 11.21
N ALA A 115 -0.36 -15.24 11.02
CA ALA A 115 0.68 -15.38 12.04
C ALA A 115 0.43 -14.45 13.24
N ILE A 116 0.01 -13.20 13.01
CA ILE A 116 -0.38 -12.28 14.08
C ILE A 116 -1.53 -12.87 14.90
N GLN A 117 -2.61 -13.35 14.26
CA GLN A 117 -3.75 -13.94 14.93
C GLN A 117 -3.35 -15.18 15.74
N LYS A 118 -2.50 -16.04 15.16
CA LYS A 118 -1.97 -17.21 15.85
C LYS A 118 -1.16 -16.82 17.09
N ALA A 119 -0.26 -15.87 16.97
CA ALA A 119 0.60 -15.40 18.06
C ALA A 119 -0.20 -14.71 19.18
N LEU A 120 -1.29 -14.05 18.84
CA LEU A 120 -2.20 -13.42 19.81
C LEU A 120 -3.22 -14.40 20.44
N GLY A 121 -3.21 -15.67 20.02
CA GLY A 121 -4.17 -16.67 20.50
C GLY A 121 -5.60 -16.47 19.99
N ASP A 122 -5.77 -15.63 19.01
CA ASP A 122 -7.07 -15.40 18.37
C ASP A 122 -7.40 -16.58 17.46
N LYS A 123 -8.60 -17.14 17.59
CA LYS A 123 -9.08 -18.15 16.62
C LYS A 123 -9.11 -17.51 15.24
N PRO A 124 -8.60 -18.18 14.19
CA PRO A 124 -8.66 -17.63 12.84
C PRO A 124 -10.13 -17.40 12.47
N THR A 125 -10.55 -16.17 12.51
CA THR A 125 -11.88 -15.78 12.05
C THR A 125 -11.86 -15.68 10.53
N LEU A 126 -12.06 -16.83 9.88
CA LEU A 126 -12.54 -16.88 8.51
C LEU A 126 -13.98 -16.32 8.54
N LYS A 127 -14.14 -15.02 8.55
CA LYS A 127 -15.45 -14.39 8.35
C LYS A 127 -15.79 -14.49 6.87
N THR A 128 -16.59 -15.51 6.53
CA THR A 128 -17.48 -15.46 5.36
C THR A 128 -18.41 -14.25 5.53
N PRO A 129 -18.60 -13.42 4.52
CA PRO A 129 -19.42 -12.23 4.66
C PRO A 129 -20.89 -12.62 4.79
N LYS A 130 -21.49 -12.39 5.99
CA LYS A 130 -22.94 -12.23 6.15
C LYS A 130 -23.26 -10.75 5.94
N GLN A 131 -24.21 -10.51 5.07
CA GLN A 131 -24.83 -9.21 4.79
C GLN A 131 -25.36 -8.57 6.08
N GLU A 132 -24.85 -7.41 6.42
CA GLU A 132 -25.52 -6.45 7.30
C GLU A 132 -25.21 -5.02 6.84
N SER A 133 -26.22 -4.16 6.97
CA SER A 133 -26.42 -2.82 6.43
C SER A 133 -25.33 -1.76 6.76
N PRO A 134 -25.31 -0.61 6.06
CA PRO A 134 -24.12 0.20 5.87
C PRO A 134 -23.82 1.12 7.06
N GLN A 135 -22.82 0.75 7.85
CA GLN A 135 -22.08 1.72 8.68
C GLN A 135 -20.70 1.90 8.05
N LYS A 136 -20.25 3.14 7.91
CA LYS A 136 -18.99 3.56 7.29
C LYS A 136 -17.79 2.79 7.86
N THR A 137 -17.42 1.66 7.25
CA THR A 137 -16.23 0.87 7.53
C THR A 137 -15.05 1.37 6.70
N PRO A 138 -13.82 1.37 7.22
CA PRO A 138 -12.63 1.64 6.41
C PRO A 138 -12.53 0.61 5.29
N ILE A 139 -12.17 1.06 4.11
CA ILE A 139 -12.12 0.31 2.85
C ILE A 139 -11.25 -0.92 3.00
N GLU A 140 -11.79 -2.10 2.66
CA GLU A 140 -10.99 -3.32 2.53
C GLU A 140 -10.05 -3.18 1.32
N ALA A 141 -8.80 -2.79 1.56
CA ALA A 141 -7.74 -2.74 0.55
C ALA A 141 -7.32 -4.13 0.05
N LYS A 142 -7.84 -5.19 0.70
CA LYS A 142 -7.43 -6.57 0.49
C LYS A 142 -7.76 -7.09 -0.90
N GLY A 143 -6.71 -7.26 -1.70
CA GLY A 143 -6.83 -7.79 -3.06
C GLY A 143 -7.24 -6.76 -4.10
N LYS A 144 -7.34 -5.49 -3.74
CA LYS A 144 -7.52 -4.40 -4.70
C LYS A 144 -6.32 -4.30 -5.63
N LYS A 145 -6.58 -4.21 -6.92
CA LYS A 145 -5.56 -4.20 -7.97
C LYS A 145 -5.16 -2.78 -8.31
N ILE A 146 -3.86 -2.50 -8.22
CA ILE A 146 -3.29 -1.21 -8.64
C ILE A 146 -2.38 -1.44 -9.83
N LEU A 147 -2.61 -0.70 -10.92
CA LEU A 147 -1.71 -0.64 -12.06
C LEU A 147 -0.87 0.64 -11.94
N ILE A 148 0.46 0.48 -11.92
CA ILE A 148 1.42 1.59 -11.90
C ILE A 148 2.04 1.71 -13.28
N ILE A 149 2.01 2.92 -13.84
CA ILE A 149 2.49 3.22 -15.18
C ILE A 149 3.55 4.32 -15.07
N ASP A 150 4.81 3.96 -15.27
CA ASP A 150 5.97 4.84 -15.11
C ASP A 150 7.15 4.22 -15.84
N ASP A 151 8.02 5.00 -16.45
CA ASP A 151 9.24 4.49 -17.11
C ASP A 151 10.42 4.34 -16.14
N ASP A 152 10.34 4.94 -14.96
CA ASP A 152 11.33 4.79 -13.89
C ASP A 152 11.19 3.42 -13.19
N GLN A 153 12.08 2.50 -13.54
CA GLN A 153 12.08 1.14 -13.00
C GLN A 153 12.33 1.08 -11.49
N GLU A 154 13.14 1.99 -10.95
CA GLU A 154 13.43 2.04 -9.51
C GLU A 154 12.19 2.49 -8.73
N LEU A 155 11.51 3.53 -9.22
CA LEU A 155 10.26 4.00 -8.66
C LEU A 155 9.17 2.93 -8.72
N LEU A 156 9.03 2.25 -9.88
CA LEU A 156 8.07 1.15 -10.05
C LEU A 156 8.29 0.04 -9.02
N GLN A 157 9.53 -0.41 -8.84
CA GLN A 157 9.86 -1.48 -7.88
C GLN A 157 9.65 -1.00 -6.43
N GLY A 158 10.06 0.23 -6.11
CA GLY A 158 9.87 0.82 -4.79
C GLY A 158 8.39 0.92 -4.40
N LEU A 159 7.55 1.44 -5.30
CA LEU A 159 6.09 1.52 -5.09
C LEU A 159 5.45 0.14 -5.02
N ARG A 160 5.87 -0.82 -5.87
CA ARG A 160 5.36 -2.20 -5.81
C ARG A 160 5.58 -2.82 -4.43
N VAL A 161 6.79 -2.77 -3.91
CA VAL A 161 7.12 -3.33 -2.60
C VAL A 161 6.22 -2.72 -1.52
N ARG A 162 6.10 -1.39 -1.50
CA ARG A 162 5.31 -0.66 -0.50
C ARG A 162 3.82 -0.95 -0.60
N LEU A 163 3.25 -0.86 -1.78
CA LEU A 163 1.81 -1.07 -1.97
C LEU A 163 1.41 -2.53 -1.77
N THR A 164 2.29 -3.49 -2.15
CA THR A 164 2.07 -4.92 -1.84
C THR A 164 2.10 -5.15 -0.33
N ALA A 165 3.00 -4.51 0.40
CA ALA A 165 3.02 -4.55 1.86
C ALA A 165 1.75 -3.98 2.50
N CYS A 166 1.06 -3.05 1.81
CA CYS A 166 -0.25 -2.52 2.22
C CYS A 166 -1.43 -3.43 1.82
N GLY A 167 -1.21 -4.56 1.14
CA GLY A 167 -2.24 -5.54 0.76
C GLY A 167 -2.82 -5.38 -0.63
N PHE A 168 -2.24 -4.50 -1.45
CA PHE A 168 -2.64 -4.33 -2.84
C PHE A 168 -2.01 -5.38 -3.75
N ASP A 169 -2.74 -5.80 -4.80
CA ASP A 169 -2.21 -6.55 -5.93
C ASP A 169 -1.66 -5.55 -6.94
N VAL A 170 -0.33 -5.49 -7.10
CA VAL A 170 0.34 -4.43 -7.87
C VAL A 170 0.89 -4.95 -9.18
N GLN A 171 0.52 -4.30 -10.27
CA GLN A 171 1.03 -4.55 -11.61
C GLN A 171 1.78 -3.33 -12.14
N LEU A 172 2.81 -3.56 -12.93
CA LEU A 172 3.73 -2.55 -13.43
C LEU A 172 3.69 -2.49 -14.94
N ALA A 173 3.64 -1.29 -15.49
CA ALA A 173 3.77 -1.02 -16.92
C ALA A 173 4.80 0.10 -17.14
N PRO A 174 5.91 -0.17 -17.84
CA PRO A 174 6.92 0.83 -18.13
C PRO A 174 6.55 1.77 -19.30
N ASP A 175 5.46 1.48 -20.00
CA ASP A 175 5.02 2.25 -21.15
C ASP A 175 3.49 2.18 -21.34
N ALA A 176 2.98 3.08 -22.20
CA ALA A 176 1.56 3.21 -22.50
C ALA A 176 0.94 1.97 -23.18
N VAL A 177 1.71 1.24 -23.98
CA VAL A 177 1.20 0.08 -24.73
C VAL A 177 0.93 -1.08 -23.77
N LEU A 178 1.92 -1.42 -22.94
CA LEU A 178 1.76 -2.45 -21.92
C LEU A 178 0.72 -2.04 -20.88
N ALA A 179 0.64 -0.76 -20.53
CA ALA A 179 -0.36 -0.22 -19.61
C ALA A 179 -1.79 -0.51 -20.07
N ILE A 180 -2.11 -0.20 -21.34
CA ILE A 180 -3.45 -0.46 -21.88
C ILE A 180 -3.74 -1.96 -21.93
N GLN A 181 -2.78 -2.80 -22.36
CA GLN A 181 -2.94 -4.24 -22.40
C GLN A 181 -3.21 -4.83 -21.00
N LEU A 182 -2.41 -4.42 -20.01
CA LEU A 182 -2.58 -4.87 -18.64
C LEU A 182 -3.91 -4.38 -18.03
N ALA A 183 -4.26 -3.11 -18.23
CA ALA A 183 -5.52 -2.56 -17.73
C ALA A 183 -6.74 -3.33 -18.25
N LEU A 184 -6.78 -3.65 -19.53
CA LEU A 184 -7.86 -4.44 -20.13
C LEU A 184 -7.90 -5.88 -19.63
N LYS A 185 -6.72 -6.51 -19.45
CA LYS A 185 -6.59 -7.89 -18.98
C LYS A 185 -6.94 -8.05 -17.51
N THR A 186 -6.46 -7.16 -16.65
CA THR A 186 -6.45 -7.33 -15.20
C THR A 186 -7.57 -6.58 -14.50
N ARG A 187 -8.14 -5.57 -15.17
CA ARG A 187 -9.18 -4.69 -14.63
C ARG A 187 -8.76 -4.12 -13.26
N PRO A 188 -7.81 -3.18 -13.22
CA PRO A 188 -7.36 -2.60 -11.97
C PRO A 188 -8.49 -1.82 -11.29
N ASP A 189 -8.43 -1.75 -9.97
CA ASP A 189 -9.33 -0.93 -9.15
C ASP A 189 -8.84 0.53 -9.07
N LEU A 190 -7.54 0.77 -9.35
CA LEU A 190 -6.93 2.11 -9.37
C LEU A 190 -5.71 2.10 -10.30
N ILE A 191 -5.44 3.24 -10.94
CA ILE A 191 -4.28 3.45 -11.80
C ILE A 191 -3.45 4.60 -11.25
N LEU A 192 -2.13 4.36 -11.09
CA LEU A 192 -1.12 5.40 -10.87
C LEU A 192 -0.43 5.63 -12.21
N LEU A 193 -0.39 6.87 -12.70
CA LEU A 193 0.08 7.19 -14.04
C LEU A 193 1.08 8.35 -14.04
N ASP A 194 2.28 8.12 -14.58
CA ASP A 194 3.14 9.23 -14.99
C ASP A 194 2.67 9.80 -16.34
N ILE A 195 2.54 11.13 -16.39
CA ILE A 195 2.25 11.85 -17.65
C ILE A 195 3.51 12.12 -18.47
N GLY A 196 4.70 11.93 -17.91
CA GLY A 196 6.00 12.10 -18.54
C GLY A 196 6.52 10.92 -19.33
N LEU A 197 5.68 9.93 -19.64
CA LEU A 197 6.09 8.69 -20.33
C LEU A 197 6.79 8.96 -21.68
N PRO A 198 7.91 8.28 -21.97
CA PRO A 198 8.61 8.41 -23.24
C PRO A 198 7.73 7.94 -24.42
N GLY A 199 7.73 8.72 -25.49
CA GLY A 199 7.05 8.39 -26.75
C GLY A 199 5.53 8.53 -26.78
N GLY A 200 4.92 9.07 -25.74
CA GLY A 200 3.48 9.29 -25.70
C GLY A 200 3.08 10.31 -24.65
N ASP A 201 2.16 11.19 -25.00
CA ASP A 201 1.51 12.06 -24.02
C ASP A 201 0.77 11.17 -23.01
N GLY A 202 1.17 11.18 -21.72
CA GLY A 202 0.49 10.46 -20.67
C GLY A 202 -0.99 10.86 -20.55
N TYR A 203 -1.35 12.08 -20.95
CA TYR A 203 -2.74 12.48 -21.12
C TYR A 203 -3.48 11.67 -22.20
N LEU A 204 -2.78 11.34 -23.31
CA LEU A 204 -3.36 10.47 -24.34
C LEU A 204 -3.57 9.05 -23.79
N THR A 205 -2.62 8.55 -23.00
CA THR A 205 -2.75 7.27 -22.31
C THR A 205 -3.95 7.28 -21.36
N MET A 206 -4.11 8.33 -20.55
CA MET A 206 -5.26 8.51 -19.67
C MET A 206 -6.59 8.53 -20.47
N THR A 207 -6.64 9.32 -21.56
CA THR A 207 -7.82 9.40 -22.41
C THR A 207 -8.18 8.05 -23.02
N ARG A 208 -7.19 7.29 -23.50
CA ARG A 208 -7.40 5.94 -24.03
C ARG A 208 -7.91 4.97 -22.97
N LEU A 209 -7.34 4.98 -21.77
CA LEU A 209 -7.83 4.16 -20.65
C LEU A 209 -9.28 4.49 -20.32
N GLN A 210 -9.62 5.78 -20.21
CA GLN A 210 -10.98 6.23 -19.90
C GLN A 210 -11.99 5.98 -21.02
N SER A 211 -11.56 5.85 -22.28
CA SER A 211 -12.45 5.54 -23.41
C SER A 211 -12.97 4.11 -23.39
N HIS A 212 -12.35 3.21 -22.64
CA HIS A 212 -12.82 1.85 -22.47
C HIS A 212 -13.91 1.77 -21.37
N LEU A 213 -15.08 1.28 -21.72
CA LEU A 213 -16.27 1.23 -20.84
C LEU A 213 -15.98 0.63 -19.46
N HIS A 214 -15.15 -0.42 -19.41
CA HIS A 214 -14.78 -1.10 -18.17
C HIS A 214 -13.74 -0.35 -17.32
N LEU A 215 -13.04 0.63 -17.90
CA LEU A 215 -12.01 1.42 -17.23
C LEU A 215 -12.45 2.86 -16.96
N ALA A 216 -13.59 3.29 -17.55
CA ALA A 216 -14.07 4.67 -17.41
C ALA A 216 -14.33 5.13 -15.97
N HIS A 217 -14.58 4.18 -15.08
CA HIS A 217 -14.85 4.45 -13.66
C HIS A 217 -13.66 4.18 -12.74
N VAL A 218 -12.55 3.67 -13.30
CA VAL A 218 -11.35 3.38 -12.53
C VAL A 218 -10.66 4.70 -12.16
N PRO A 219 -10.42 4.98 -10.88
CA PRO A 219 -9.76 6.20 -10.48
C PRO A 219 -8.32 6.23 -11.00
N ILE A 220 -7.89 7.41 -11.47
CA ILE A 220 -6.54 7.65 -11.97
C ILE A 220 -5.87 8.74 -11.13
N ILE A 221 -4.77 8.40 -10.51
CA ILE A 221 -3.91 9.34 -9.80
C ILE A 221 -2.67 9.60 -10.65
N ILE A 222 -2.40 10.87 -10.91
CA ILE A 222 -1.22 11.29 -11.67
C ILE A 222 -0.03 11.44 -10.72
N MET A 223 1.13 10.89 -11.15
CA MET A 223 2.42 11.04 -10.48
C MET A 223 3.44 11.46 -11.53
N THR A 224 4.02 12.65 -11.44
CA THR A 224 4.91 13.13 -12.49
C THR A 224 6.02 14.05 -12.00
N ALA A 225 7.15 14.09 -12.72
CA ALA A 225 8.20 15.09 -12.51
C ALA A 225 7.84 16.46 -13.12
N ALA A 226 6.78 16.54 -13.93
CA ALA A 226 6.35 17.79 -14.56
C ALA A 226 5.84 18.80 -13.52
N ASP A 227 6.01 20.09 -13.84
CA ASP A 227 5.65 21.21 -12.96
C ASP A 227 4.15 21.21 -12.64
N ALA A 228 3.84 21.13 -11.34
CA ALA A 228 2.46 21.12 -10.85
C ALA A 228 1.68 22.39 -11.25
N SER A 229 2.34 23.56 -11.28
CA SER A 229 1.69 24.83 -11.64
C SER A 229 1.10 24.83 -13.06
N ILE A 230 1.66 24.00 -13.95
CA ILE A 230 1.24 23.89 -15.35
C ILE A 230 0.29 22.71 -15.56
N HIS A 231 0.55 21.61 -14.89
CA HIS A 231 -0.08 20.32 -15.22
C HIS A 231 -1.22 19.89 -14.29
N GLN A 232 -1.25 20.39 -13.04
CA GLN A 232 -2.24 19.96 -12.04
C GLN A 232 -3.68 20.26 -12.48
N ASP A 233 -3.96 21.51 -12.86
CA ASP A 233 -5.30 21.93 -13.31
C ASP A 233 -5.74 21.16 -14.56
N ARG A 234 -4.81 20.96 -15.50
CA ARG A 234 -5.07 20.18 -16.73
C ARG A 234 -5.38 18.73 -16.41
N ALA A 235 -4.62 18.10 -15.51
CA ALA A 235 -4.83 16.71 -15.09
C ALA A 235 -6.21 16.51 -14.43
N LEU A 236 -6.57 17.38 -13.48
CA LEU A 236 -7.86 17.32 -12.80
C LEU A 236 -9.03 17.56 -13.74
N LYS A 237 -8.92 18.54 -14.67
CA LYS A 237 -9.93 18.78 -15.71
C LYS A 237 -10.07 17.61 -16.69
N ALA A 238 -8.96 16.90 -16.96
CA ALA A 238 -8.95 15.72 -17.80
C ALA A 238 -9.53 14.49 -17.07
N GLY A 239 -9.86 14.60 -15.79
CA GLY A 239 -10.53 13.57 -15.00
C GLY A 239 -9.61 12.73 -14.11
N ALA A 240 -8.40 13.21 -13.78
CA ALA A 240 -7.60 12.63 -12.71
C ALA A 240 -8.28 12.85 -11.35
N ASP A 241 -8.16 11.89 -10.44
CA ASP A 241 -8.71 11.96 -9.09
C ASP A 241 -7.76 12.66 -8.12
N ALA A 242 -6.45 12.59 -8.38
CA ALA A 242 -5.43 13.35 -7.67
C ALA A 242 -4.19 13.57 -8.55
N PHE A 243 -3.35 14.51 -8.14
CA PHE A 243 -2.10 14.84 -8.81
C PHE A 243 -0.98 14.98 -7.79
N PHE A 244 0.16 14.33 -8.06
CA PHE A 244 1.38 14.39 -7.24
C PHE A 244 2.58 14.75 -8.11
N GLN A 245 3.35 15.71 -7.67
CA GLN A 245 4.64 16.03 -8.26
C GLN A 245 5.73 15.21 -7.60
N LYS A 246 6.61 14.59 -8.40
CA LYS A 246 7.80 13.89 -7.90
C LYS A 246 8.83 14.90 -7.35
N PRO A 247 9.48 14.65 -6.18
CA PRO A 247 9.42 13.43 -5.37
C PRO A 247 8.12 13.34 -4.57
N ILE A 248 7.52 12.15 -4.53
CA ILE A 248 6.19 11.93 -3.97
C ILE A 248 6.29 11.64 -2.47
N ASP A 249 5.49 12.36 -1.68
CA ASP A 249 5.26 11.98 -0.29
C ASP A 249 4.38 10.71 -0.24
N ASN A 250 4.95 9.61 0.23
CA ASN A 250 4.30 8.31 0.24
C ASN A 250 3.07 8.26 1.15
N GLN A 251 3.03 9.05 2.23
CA GLN A 251 1.87 9.11 3.12
C GLN A 251 0.68 9.78 2.43
N GLN A 252 0.95 10.87 1.71
CA GLN A 252 -0.06 11.58 0.94
C GLN A 252 -0.57 10.71 -0.22
N LEU A 253 0.32 9.99 -0.91
CA LEU A 253 -0.07 9.06 -1.98
C LEU A 253 -0.96 7.94 -1.45
N LEU A 254 -0.59 7.28 -0.35
CA LEU A 254 -1.40 6.23 0.27
C LEU A 254 -2.77 6.75 0.72
N ALA A 255 -2.83 7.94 1.32
CA ALA A 255 -4.09 8.57 1.71
C ALA A 255 -4.99 8.83 0.50
N ALA A 256 -4.43 9.30 -0.62
CA ALA A 256 -5.15 9.52 -1.87
C ALA A 256 -5.64 8.20 -2.49
N ILE A 257 -4.82 7.14 -2.48
CA ILE A 257 -5.21 5.80 -2.94
C ILE A 257 -6.41 5.28 -2.15
N TYR A 258 -6.36 5.34 -0.81
CA TYR A 258 -7.48 4.90 0.02
C TYR A 258 -8.73 5.74 -0.18
N SER A 259 -8.59 7.06 -0.32
CA SER A 259 -9.71 7.96 -0.63
C SER A 259 -10.35 7.61 -1.97
N ALA A 260 -9.54 7.44 -3.02
CA ALA A 260 -10.02 7.12 -4.36
C ALA A 260 -10.71 5.75 -4.44
N LEU A 261 -10.22 4.76 -3.71
CA LEU A 261 -10.83 3.41 -3.64
C LEU A 261 -12.11 3.37 -2.81
N GLY A 262 -12.34 4.35 -1.92
CA GLY A 262 -13.52 4.42 -1.04
C GLY A 262 -14.67 5.26 -1.57
N GLU A 263 -14.39 6.12 -2.52
CA GLU A 263 -15.41 6.90 -3.18
C GLU A 263 -15.92 6.15 -4.43
N THR A 264 -16.98 5.36 -4.29
CA THR A 264 -17.78 4.91 -5.44
C THR A 264 -18.47 6.13 -6.06
N LYS A 265 -17.74 6.93 -6.82
CA LYS A 265 -18.34 7.99 -7.64
C LYS A 265 -19.06 7.34 -8.80
N THR A 266 -20.38 7.48 -8.82
CA THR A 266 -21.19 7.32 -10.06
C THR A 266 -20.76 8.43 -11.03
N ARG A 267 -19.68 8.20 -11.78
CA ARG A 267 -19.31 9.04 -12.92
C ARG A 267 -20.29 8.70 -14.06
N THR A 268 -21.15 9.65 -14.39
CA THR A 268 -21.89 9.61 -15.64
C THR A 268 -20.90 9.75 -16.80
N PRO A 269 -20.82 8.81 -17.75
CA PRO A 269 -19.92 8.98 -18.90
C PRO A 269 -20.34 10.21 -19.69
N VAL A 270 -19.44 11.20 -19.78
CA VAL A 270 -19.65 12.36 -20.64
C VAL A 270 -19.37 11.94 -22.09
N PHE A 271 -20.36 11.36 -22.74
CA PHE A 271 -20.37 11.28 -24.19
C PHE A 271 -20.72 12.68 -24.71
N SER A 272 -19.73 13.51 -24.98
CA SER A 272 -19.92 14.66 -25.87
C SER A 272 -20.03 14.11 -27.31
N LEU A 273 -21.22 13.78 -27.71
CA LEU A 273 -21.57 13.75 -29.13
C LEU A 273 -21.48 15.21 -29.62
N SER A 274 -20.38 15.58 -30.24
CA SER A 274 -20.34 16.77 -31.08
C SER A 274 -21.30 16.56 -32.23
N SER A 275 -22.48 17.17 -32.07
CA SER A 275 -23.52 17.26 -33.12
C SER A 275 -23.18 18.40 -34.11
N ASP A 276 -22.02 18.32 -34.75
CA ASP A 276 -21.66 19.24 -35.84
C ASP A 276 -21.13 18.49 -37.04
N LEU A 277 -22.04 17.68 -37.65
CA LEU A 277 -21.80 17.15 -39.00
C LEU A 277 -23.13 16.74 -39.66
N PHE A 278 -24.13 17.66 -39.69
CA PHE A 278 -25.28 17.50 -40.58
C PHE A 278 -25.91 18.88 -40.88
N GLN A 279 -25.19 19.76 -41.61
CA GLN A 279 -25.82 20.83 -42.37
C GLN A 279 -24.89 21.28 -43.51
N ALA A 280 -24.91 20.51 -44.57
CA ALA A 280 -24.55 21.03 -45.88
C ALA A 280 -25.10 20.04 -46.95
N THR A 281 -26.37 20.20 -47.31
CA THR A 281 -26.90 19.99 -48.66
C THR A 281 -28.40 20.24 -48.63
N ARG A 282 -28.79 21.47 -48.94
CA ARG A 282 -29.93 21.83 -49.79
C ARG A 282 -29.73 23.25 -50.26
#